data_4be9b86bf07b4fa69311ebe774959649
#
_entry.id   4be9b86bf07b4fa69311ebe774959649
#
_cell.length_a   1.000
_cell.length_b   1.000
_cell.length_c   1.000
_cell.angle_alpha   90.00
_cell.angle_beta   90.00
_cell.angle_gamma   90.00
#
_symmetry.space_group_name_H-M   'P 1'
#
loop_
_entity.id
_entity.type
_entity.pdbx_description
1 polymer ?
#
loop_
_entity_poly.entity_id
_entity_poly.type
_entity_poly.pdbx_seq_one_letter_code
_entity_poly.pdbx_strand_id
1 'polypeptide(L)'
;GKRYYGGCEHVDVIEQLAIDRAKELFGAGYANVQPHSGSQANAAVYMALVKPGDTVLGMSLAHGGHLTHGASVSFSGRIYNAIQYGLNEATGEIDYDQVEALAKEHKPKMIVAGFSAYSRVVDWQRFRDIADMVGAYLFVDMAHVAGLIAAGVYPSPVGIADVVTTTTHKTLRGPRGGLILAAEDEALNKKLNFAVFPESQGGPLMHVIAAKAVCFKEAMSD
;
A
#
# COMPACT_ATOMS: atom_id res chain seq x y z
N GLY A 1 14.35 1.65 -18.44
CA GLY A 1 13.62 2.92 -18.43
C GLY A 1 14.41 4.07 -19.06
N LYS A 2 13.74 5.17 -19.35
CA LYS A 2 14.41 6.40 -19.82
C LYS A 2 14.96 7.14 -18.60
N ARG A 3 16.26 7.00 -18.33
CA ARG A 3 16.93 7.74 -17.28
C ARG A 3 17.61 8.99 -17.86
N TYR A 4 17.80 10.00 -17.02
CA TYR A 4 18.45 11.25 -17.42
C TYR A 4 19.94 11.07 -17.76
N TYR A 5 20.64 10.24 -16.96
CA TYR A 5 22.07 9.97 -17.17
C TYR A 5 22.28 8.76 -18.07
N GLY A 6 23.37 8.81 -18.89
CA GLY A 6 23.87 7.66 -19.63
C GLY A 6 24.52 6.62 -18.69
N GLY A 7 24.77 5.42 -19.21
CA GLY A 7 25.43 4.34 -18.46
C GLY A 7 24.56 3.69 -17.40
N CYS A 8 23.22 3.80 -17.52
CA CYS A 8 22.30 3.27 -16.52
C CYS A 8 21.81 1.85 -16.82
N GLU A 9 22.30 1.19 -17.84
CA GLU A 9 21.88 -0.14 -18.26
C GLU A 9 22.01 -1.19 -17.16
N HIS A 10 23.04 -1.11 -16.33
CA HIS A 10 23.26 -2.03 -15.22
C HIS A 10 22.30 -1.77 -14.07
N VAL A 11 22.03 -0.51 -13.74
CA VAL A 11 21.05 -0.17 -12.67
C VAL A 11 19.62 -0.44 -13.13
N ASP A 12 19.34 -0.35 -14.43
CA ASP A 12 18.04 -0.76 -14.99
C ASP A 12 17.80 -2.27 -14.79
N VAL A 13 18.84 -3.11 -14.96
CA VAL A 13 18.77 -4.55 -14.65
C VAL A 13 18.49 -4.79 -13.17
N ILE A 14 19.14 -4.07 -12.28
CA ILE A 14 18.91 -4.17 -10.82
C ILE A 14 17.47 -3.82 -10.46
N GLU A 15 16.95 -2.73 -11.01
CA GLU A 15 15.57 -2.32 -10.77
C GLU A 15 14.56 -3.35 -11.32
N GLN A 16 14.80 -3.84 -12.53
CA GLN A 16 13.94 -4.86 -13.11
C GLN A 16 13.92 -6.15 -12.29
N LEU A 17 15.08 -6.60 -11.78
CA LEU A 17 15.14 -7.74 -10.86
C LEU A 17 14.31 -7.52 -9.60
N ALA A 18 14.35 -6.32 -9.02
CA ALA A 18 13.53 -6.01 -7.85
C ALA A 18 12.03 -6.04 -8.18
N ILE A 19 11.63 -5.50 -9.33
CA ILE A 19 10.24 -5.51 -9.81
C ILE A 19 9.76 -6.95 -10.02
N ASP A 20 10.52 -7.75 -10.77
CA ASP A 20 10.13 -9.12 -11.12
C ASP A 20 9.99 -9.99 -9.87
N ARG A 21 10.94 -9.90 -8.94
CA ARG A 21 10.91 -10.63 -7.67
C ARG A 21 9.77 -10.17 -6.76
N ALA A 22 9.46 -8.88 -6.71
CA ALA A 22 8.31 -8.40 -5.95
C ALA A 22 6.99 -8.94 -6.51
N LYS A 23 6.85 -8.95 -7.84
CA LYS A 23 5.68 -9.52 -8.52
C LYS A 23 5.55 -11.03 -8.24
N GLU A 24 6.64 -11.76 -8.33
CA GLU A 24 6.68 -13.20 -8.05
C GLU A 24 6.34 -13.50 -6.58
N LEU A 25 7.00 -12.82 -5.64
CA LEU A 25 6.83 -13.04 -4.20
C LEU A 25 5.40 -12.83 -3.73
N PHE A 26 4.70 -11.83 -4.25
CA PHE A 26 3.36 -11.45 -3.82
C PHE A 26 2.25 -11.83 -4.80
N GLY A 27 2.57 -12.42 -5.96
CA GLY A 27 1.59 -12.76 -7.00
C GLY A 27 0.94 -11.53 -7.63
N ALA A 28 1.66 -10.41 -7.76
CA ALA A 28 1.15 -9.17 -8.30
C ALA A 28 1.39 -9.04 -9.80
N GLY A 29 0.48 -8.36 -10.53
CA GLY A 29 0.68 -8.03 -11.93
C GLY A 29 1.62 -6.84 -12.16
N TYR A 30 1.68 -5.94 -11.18
CA TYR A 30 2.47 -4.72 -11.20
C TYR A 30 3.22 -4.51 -9.89
N ALA A 31 4.42 -3.96 -9.97
CA ALA A 31 5.20 -3.51 -8.81
C ALA A 31 5.96 -2.22 -9.11
N ASN A 32 5.97 -1.28 -8.17
CA ASN A 32 6.86 -0.12 -8.18
C ASN A 32 7.75 -0.17 -6.93
N VAL A 33 9.06 -0.29 -7.15
CA VAL A 33 10.07 -0.47 -6.09
C VAL A 33 10.79 0.82 -5.71
N GLN A 34 10.41 1.96 -6.30
CA GLN A 34 11.07 3.25 -6.08
C GLN A 34 10.65 4.03 -4.83
N PRO A 35 9.49 3.83 -4.18
CA PRO A 35 9.16 4.57 -2.98
C PRO A 35 10.25 4.48 -1.91
N HIS A 36 10.68 5.64 -1.39
CA HIS A 36 11.74 5.73 -0.38
C HIS A 36 11.28 5.22 1.00
N SER A 37 9.98 5.25 1.25
CA SER A 37 9.36 4.79 2.50
C SER A 37 7.93 4.31 2.27
N GLY A 38 7.35 3.64 3.28
CA GLY A 38 5.94 3.28 3.27
C GLY A 38 5.03 4.52 3.22
N SER A 39 5.38 5.58 3.93
CA SER A 39 4.60 6.82 3.91
C SER A 39 4.60 7.50 2.54
N GLN A 40 5.72 7.45 1.80
CA GLN A 40 5.78 7.97 0.44
C GLN A 40 5.06 7.07 -0.56
N ALA A 41 5.13 5.74 -0.38
CA ALA A 41 4.30 4.82 -1.15
C ALA A 41 2.81 5.13 -0.97
N ASN A 42 2.36 5.30 0.28
CA ASN A 42 0.98 5.65 0.59
C ASN A 42 0.61 7.02 -0.01
N ALA A 43 1.46 8.04 0.13
CA ALA A 43 1.21 9.36 -0.46
C ALA A 43 1.05 9.29 -1.99
N ALA A 44 1.88 8.50 -2.67
CA ALA A 44 1.76 8.30 -4.12
C ALA A 44 0.43 7.63 -4.50
N VAL A 45 -0.05 6.66 -3.71
CA VAL A 45 -1.37 6.04 -3.93
C VAL A 45 -2.49 7.06 -3.77
N TYR A 46 -2.46 7.89 -2.73
CA TYR A 46 -3.44 8.97 -2.56
C TYR A 46 -3.42 9.91 -3.77
N MET A 47 -2.26 10.39 -4.21
CA MET A 47 -2.12 11.26 -5.38
C MET A 47 -2.66 10.64 -6.67
N ALA A 48 -2.45 9.33 -6.85
CA ALA A 48 -2.91 8.60 -8.03
C ALA A 48 -4.43 8.40 -8.08
N LEU A 49 -5.09 8.20 -6.92
CA LEU A 49 -6.47 7.72 -6.86
C LEU A 49 -7.49 8.78 -6.43
N VAL A 50 -7.09 9.75 -5.62
CA VAL A 50 -8.01 10.74 -5.03
C VAL A 50 -7.45 12.15 -5.13
N LYS A 51 -8.34 13.15 -5.03
CA LYS A 51 -7.98 14.57 -5.11
C LYS A 51 -8.00 15.19 -3.72
N PRO A 52 -7.25 16.27 -3.48
CA PRO A 52 -7.37 17.07 -2.25
C PRO A 52 -8.84 17.39 -1.94
N GLY A 53 -9.25 17.16 -0.69
CA GLY A 53 -10.62 17.34 -0.23
C GLY A 53 -11.57 16.15 -0.45
N ASP A 54 -11.18 15.16 -1.26
CA ASP A 54 -11.98 13.93 -1.38
C ASP A 54 -12.09 13.21 -0.03
N THR A 55 -13.22 12.53 0.19
CA THR A 55 -13.44 11.74 1.39
C THR A 55 -12.71 10.41 1.29
N VAL A 56 -11.96 10.07 2.33
CA VAL A 56 -11.28 8.79 2.51
C VAL A 56 -11.69 8.19 3.86
N LEU A 57 -11.80 6.87 3.91
CA LEU A 57 -12.18 6.13 5.11
C LEU A 57 -11.03 5.21 5.52
N GLY A 58 -10.47 5.40 6.71
CA GLY A 58 -9.32 4.64 7.21
C GLY A 58 -9.44 4.28 8.68
N MET A 59 -8.58 3.38 9.16
CA MET A 59 -8.56 2.96 10.55
C MET A 59 -8.03 4.07 11.46
N SER A 60 -8.72 4.32 12.57
CA SER A 60 -8.30 5.26 13.59
C SER A 60 -6.92 4.91 14.15
N LEU A 61 -6.06 5.93 14.31
CA LEU A 61 -4.75 5.75 14.94
C LEU A 61 -4.86 5.17 16.35
N ALA A 62 -5.87 5.60 17.12
CA ALA A 62 -6.14 5.10 18.47
C ALA A 62 -6.52 3.61 18.51
N HIS A 63 -7.02 3.06 17.39
CA HIS A 63 -7.43 1.67 17.28
C HIS A 63 -6.43 0.81 16.48
N GLY A 64 -5.24 1.34 16.20
CA GLY A 64 -4.17 0.60 15.55
C GLY A 64 -3.91 0.97 14.08
N GLY A 65 -4.54 2.00 13.54
CA GLY A 65 -4.25 2.52 12.22
C GLY A 65 -2.85 3.13 12.11
N HIS A 66 -2.44 3.46 10.89
CA HIS A 66 -1.19 4.18 10.64
C HIS A 66 -1.45 5.69 10.52
N LEU A 67 -0.43 6.51 10.75
CA LEU A 67 -0.50 7.98 10.55
C LEU A 67 -1.05 8.34 9.17
N THR A 68 -0.60 7.64 8.12
CA THR A 68 -1.01 7.89 6.74
C THR A 68 -2.38 7.32 6.36
N HIS A 69 -3.14 6.79 7.31
CA HIS A 69 -4.50 6.30 7.09
C HIS A 69 -5.58 7.33 7.48
N GLY A 70 -5.25 8.62 7.51
CA GLY A 70 -6.19 9.70 7.78
C GLY A 70 -6.01 10.39 9.13
N ALA A 71 -4.92 10.14 9.86
CA ALA A 71 -4.66 10.84 11.12
C ALA A 71 -4.49 12.35 10.88
N SER A 72 -5.13 13.17 11.74
CA SER A 72 -5.17 14.65 11.59
C SER A 72 -3.80 15.33 11.60
N VAL A 73 -2.79 14.68 12.16
CA VAL A 73 -1.40 15.18 12.19
C VAL A 73 -0.59 14.81 10.95
N SER A 74 -1.12 13.92 10.12
CA SER A 74 -0.48 13.43 8.88
C SER A 74 -1.03 14.17 7.65
N PHE A 75 -0.30 14.12 6.53
CA PHE A 75 -0.78 14.64 5.25
C PHE A 75 -2.17 14.09 4.88
N SER A 76 -2.42 12.81 5.18
CA SER A 76 -3.67 12.13 4.82
C SER A 76 -4.90 12.72 5.53
N GLY A 77 -4.74 13.18 6.78
CA GLY A 77 -5.82 13.86 7.51
C GLY A 77 -5.86 15.38 7.31
N ARG A 78 -4.82 15.97 6.71
CA ARG A 78 -4.73 17.42 6.46
C ARG A 78 -5.17 17.82 5.06
N ILE A 79 -4.97 16.97 4.09
CA ILE A 79 -5.25 17.23 2.66
C ILE A 79 -6.62 16.68 2.27
N TYR A 80 -7.03 15.57 2.87
CA TYR A 80 -8.25 14.84 2.54
C TYR A 80 -9.29 14.96 3.65
N ASN A 81 -10.56 14.74 3.32
CA ASN A 81 -11.63 14.64 4.30
C ASN A 81 -11.60 13.20 4.89
N ALA A 82 -10.81 13.02 5.94
CA ALA A 82 -10.59 11.71 6.53
C ALA A 82 -11.67 11.35 7.54
N ILE A 83 -12.41 10.28 7.27
CA ILE A 83 -13.33 9.62 8.19
C ILE A 83 -12.62 8.38 8.74
N GLN A 84 -12.82 8.07 10.01
CA GLN A 84 -12.11 6.98 10.68
C GLN A 84 -13.08 5.94 11.24
N TYR A 85 -12.77 4.66 10.97
CA TYR A 85 -13.43 3.52 11.62
C TYR A 85 -12.58 2.97 12.75
N GLY A 86 -13.18 2.16 13.61
CA GLY A 86 -12.53 1.60 14.78
C GLY A 86 -12.74 0.10 14.95
N LEU A 87 -12.47 -0.34 16.16
CA LEU A 87 -12.69 -1.70 16.61
C LEU A 87 -14.02 -1.78 17.37
N ASN A 88 -14.64 -2.94 17.35
CA ASN A 88 -15.70 -3.31 18.27
C ASN A 88 -15.08 -3.50 19.66
N GLU A 89 -15.50 -2.72 20.64
CA GLU A 89 -14.92 -2.72 21.98
C GLU A 89 -15.10 -4.06 22.73
N ALA A 90 -16.15 -4.81 22.41
CA ALA A 90 -16.44 -6.08 23.08
C ALA A 90 -15.56 -7.23 22.54
N THR A 91 -15.20 -7.20 21.24
CA THR A 91 -14.45 -8.28 20.58
C THR A 91 -12.98 -7.92 20.34
N GLY A 92 -12.64 -6.63 20.29
CA GLY A 92 -11.34 -6.15 19.86
C GLY A 92 -11.05 -6.38 18.37
N GLU A 93 -12.07 -6.66 17.58
CA GLU A 93 -11.98 -6.87 16.14
C GLU A 93 -12.43 -5.62 15.37
N ILE A 94 -12.00 -5.50 14.11
CA ILE A 94 -12.46 -4.43 13.23
C ILE A 94 -13.99 -4.48 13.17
N ASP A 95 -14.63 -3.35 13.43
CA ASP A 95 -16.07 -3.20 13.34
C ASP A 95 -16.49 -3.00 11.87
N TYR A 96 -16.64 -4.11 11.15
CA TYR A 96 -17.01 -4.08 9.73
C TYR A 96 -18.42 -3.49 9.49
N ASP A 97 -19.32 -3.60 10.44
CA ASP A 97 -20.64 -2.98 10.33
C ASP A 97 -20.54 -1.46 10.44
N GLN A 98 -19.65 -0.96 11.30
CA GLN A 98 -19.29 0.46 11.38
C GLN A 98 -18.64 0.91 10.07
N VAL A 99 -17.69 0.14 9.50
CA VAL A 99 -17.05 0.46 8.21
C VAL A 99 -18.10 0.60 7.12
N GLU A 100 -19.04 -0.34 7.04
CA GLU A 100 -20.11 -0.32 6.04
C GLU A 100 -21.06 0.88 6.24
N ALA A 101 -21.46 1.16 7.48
CA ALA A 101 -22.30 2.31 7.80
C ALA A 101 -21.65 3.65 7.42
N LEU A 102 -20.39 3.85 7.82
CA LEU A 102 -19.62 5.04 7.48
C LEU A 102 -19.40 5.17 5.96
N ALA A 103 -19.13 4.07 5.26
CA ALA A 103 -19.00 4.08 3.82
C ALA A 103 -20.30 4.51 3.11
N LYS A 104 -21.44 4.01 3.55
CA LYS A 104 -22.78 4.40 3.03
C LYS A 104 -23.08 5.88 3.29
N GLU A 105 -22.78 6.35 4.49
CA GLU A 105 -23.05 7.73 4.92
C GLU A 105 -22.16 8.74 4.18
N HIS A 106 -20.84 8.50 4.19
CA HIS A 106 -19.87 9.48 3.71
C HIS A 106 -19.44 9.28 2.27
N LYS A 107 -19.74 8.13 1.65
CA LYS A 107 -19.42 7.78 0.25
C LYS A 107 -17.96 8.11 -0.12
N PRO A 108 -16.99 7.54 0.60
CA PRO A 108 -15.58 7.82 0.36
C PRO A 108 -15.19 7.45 -1.08
N LYS A 109 -14.21 8.15 -1.62
CA LYS A 109 -13.59 7.79 -2.90
C LYS A 109 -12.57 6.65 -2.75
N MET A 110 -12.04 6.47 -1.54
CA MET A 110 -11.08 5.42 -1.22
C MET A 110 -11.30 4.93 0.21
N ILE A 111 -11.27 3.61 0.38
CA ILE A 111 -11.20 2.95 1.68
C ILE A 111 -9.77 2.46 1.87
N VAL A 112 -9.16 2.83 3.00
CA VAL A 112 -7.82 2.42 3.39
C VAL A 112 -7.92 1.35 4.46
N ALA A 113 -7.54 0.13 4.12
CA ALA A 113 -7.44 -0.97 5.05
C ALA A 113 -5.98 -1.27 5.39
N GLY A 114 -5.77 -1.97 6.50
CA GLY A 114 -4.43 -2.20 7.04
C GLY A 114 -4.22 -1.48 8.36
N PHE A 115 -3.11 -1.76 9.01
CA PHE A 115 -2.89 -1.36 10.40
C PHE A 115 -1.39 -1.25 10.73
N SER A 116 -1.11 -0.60 11.85
CA SER A 116 0.21 -0.63 12.52
C SER A 116 0.19 -1.52 13.76
N ALA A 117 -0.92 -1.59 14.48
CA ALA A 117 -1.03 -2.27 15.77
C ALA A 117 -2.39 -2.99 15.89
N TYR A 118 -2.51 -4.10 15.18
CA TYR A 118 -3.69 -4.96 15.22
C TYR A 118 -3.26 -6.42 15.09
N SER A 119 -3.66 -7.28 16.00
CA SER A 119 -3.15 -8.65 16.12
C SER A 119 -4.06 -9.73 15.53
N ARG A 120 -5.23 -9.35 15.03
CA ARG A 120 -6.19 -10.29 14.43
C ARG A 120 -6.04 -10.34 12.91
N VAL A 121 -6.60 -11.39 12.31
CA VAL A 121 -6.66 -11.51 10.86
C VAL A 121 -7.68 -10.53 10.30
N VAL A 122 -7.33 -9.84 9.22
CA VAL A 122 -8.23 -8.93 8.51
C VAL A 122 -8.94 -9.68 7.40
N ASP A 123 -10.24 -9.47 7.29
CA ASP A 123 -11.05 -9.93 6.17
C ASP A 123 -10.99 -8.90 5.02
N TRP A 124 -10.05 -9.10 4.10
CA TRP A 124 -9.87 -8.22 2.95
C TRP A 124 -11.07 -8.24 2.01
N GLN A 125 -11.75 -9.40 1.89
CA GLN A 125 -12.92 -9.53 1.02
C GLN A 125 -14.08 -8.70 1.55
N ARG A 126 -14.28 -8.65 2.87
CA ARG A 126 -15.31 -7.79 3.46
C ARG A 126 -15.07 -6.31 3.15
N PHE A 127 -13.81 -5.86 3.18
CA PHE A 127 -13.46 -4.50 2.75
C PHE A 127 -13.71 -4.28 1.26
N ARG A 128 -13.42 -5.28 0.40
CA ARG A 128 -13.70 -5.21 -1.05
C ARG A 128 -15.19 -5.04 -1.30
N ASP A 129 -16.02 -5.87 -0.67
CA ASP A 129 -17.48 -5.83 -0.82
C ASP A 129 -18.05 -4.46 -0.41
N ILE A 130 -17.54 -3.87 0.69
CA ILE A 130 -17.95 -2.54 1.14
C ILE A 130 -17.48 -1.46 0.14
N ALA A 131 -16.27 -1.54 -0.35
CA ALA A 131 -15.76 -0.58 -1.33
C ALA A 131 -16.54 -0.62 -2.63
N ASP A 132 -16.87 -1.82 -3.13
CA ASP A 132 -17.69 -2.00 -4.34
C ASP A 132 -19.10 -1.44 -4.18
N MET A 133 -19.70 -1.63 -3.01
CA MET A 133 -21.04 -1.13 -2.69
C MET A 133 -21.16 0.38 -2.86
N VAL A 134 -20.09 1.14 -2.57
CA VAL A 134 -20.08 2.60 -2.65
C VAL A 134 -19.27 3.16 -3.83
N GLY A 135 -18.70 2.28 -4.66
CA GLY A 135 -17.89 2.65 -5.81
C GLY A 135 -16.55 3.30 -5.42
N ALA A 136 -15.96 2.87 -4.29
CA ALA A 136 -14.69 3.36 -3.78
C ALA A 136 -13.53 2.47 -4.25
N TYR A 137 -12.33 3.07 -4.37
CA TYR A 137 -11.11 2.28 -4.43
C TYR A 137 -10.86 1.59 -3.09
N LEU A 138 -10.37 0.35 -3.13
CA LEU A 138 -9.81 -0.33 -1.97
C LEU A 138 -8.28 -0.27 -2.02
N PHE A 139 -7.70 0.46 -1.08
CA PHE A 139 -6.27 0.54 -0.87
C PHE A 139 -5.89 -0.19 0.41
N VAL A 140 -4.94 -1.13 0.34
CA VAL A 140 -4.47 -1.89 1.51
C VAL A 140 -3.00 -1.61 1.78
N ASP A 141 -2.70 -1.20 3.02
CA ASP A 141 -1.35 -1.11 3.55
C ASP A 141 -1.06 -2.35 4.39
N MET A 142 -0.27 -3.29 3.84
CA MET A 142 0.06 -4.56 4.50
C MET A 142 1.42 -4.55 5.21
N ALA A 143 1.99 -3.39 5.48
CA ALA A 143 3.39 -3.24 5.91
C ALA A 143 3.76 -4.11 7.13
N HIS A 144 2.87 -4.24 8.12
CA HIS A 144 3.16 -5.00 9.34
C HIS A 144 3.07 -6.51 9.18
N VAL A 145 2.38 -6.99 8.14
CA VAL A 145 2.16 -8.44 7.90
C VAL A 145 2.75 -8.92 6.57
N ALA A 146 3.48 -8.08 5.84
CA ALA A 146 4.00 -8.43 4.52
C ALA A 146 4.89 -9.68 4.53
N GLY A 147 5.72 -9.87 5.55
CA GLY A 147 6.53 -11.08 5.69
C GLY A 147 5.69 -12.32 5.97
N LEU A 148 4.61 -12.19 6.74
CA LEU A 148 3.67 -13.29 7.02
C LEU A 148 2.86 -13.64 5.77
N ILE A 149 2.50 -12.65 4.95
CA ILE A 149 1.83 -12.84 3.67
C ILE A 149 2.77 -13.56 2.69
N ALA A 150 4.02 -13.11 2.59
CA ALA A 150 5.04 -13.75 1.76
C ALA A 150 5.26 -15.23 2.15
N ALA A 151 5.20 -15.54 3.44
CA ALA A 151 5.30 -16.90 3.96
C ALA A 151 4.00 -17.72 3.87
N GLY A 152 2.90 -17.15 3.35
CA GLY A 152 1.62 -17.84 3.19
C GLY A 152 0.87 -18.12 4.49
N VAL A 153 1.26 -17.51 5.62
CA VAL A 153 0.63 -17.71 6.94
C VAL A 153 -0.34 -16.59 7.35
N TYR A 154 -0.51 -15.59 6.50
CA TYR A 154 -1.50 -14.52 6.63
C TYR A 154 -2.16 -14.28 5.27
N PRO A 155 -3.47 -14.01 5.21
CA PRO A 155 -4.17 -13.82 3.93
C PRO A 155 -3.64 -12.62 3.16
N SER A 156 -3.44 -12.79 1.85
CA SER A 156 -2.95 -11.75 0.96
C SER A 156 -4.09 -10.82 0.50
N PRO A 157 -3.91 -9.49 0.53
CA PRO A 157 -4.83 -8.56 -0.10
C PRO A 157 -4.58 -8.39 -1.60
N VAL A 158 -3.48 -8.93 -2.14
CA VAL A 158 -3.13 -8.84 -3.56
C VAL A 158 -4.13 -9.67 -4.38
N GLY A 159 -4.69 -9.05 -5.41
CA GLY A 159 -5.80 -9.63 -6.19
C GLY A 159 -7.19 -9.31 -5.65
N ILE A 160 -7.30 -8.76 -4.44
CA ILE A 160 -8.56 -8.28 -3.83
C ILE A 160 -8.61 -6.74 -3.85
N ALA A 161 -7.55 -6.08 -3.40
CA ALA A 161 -7.46 -4.62 -3.40
C ALA A 161 -7.05 -4.07 -4.78
N ASP A 162 -7.48 -2.85 -5.08
CA ASP A 162 -7.04 -2.13 -6.28
C ASP A 162 -5.54 -1.82 -6.23
N VAL A 163 -5.07 -1.38 -5.06
CA VAL A 163 -3.65 -1.10 -4.80
C VAL A 163 -3.27 -1.61 -3.42
N VAL A 164 -2.08 -2.20 -3.34
CA VAL A 164 -1.47 -2.65 -2.08
C VAL A 164 -0.13 -1.96 -1.90
N THR A 165 0.14 -1.48 -0.69
CA THR A 165 1.47 -0.98 -0.32
C THR A 165 2.07 -1.78 0.82
N THR A 166 3.38 -1.72 0.92
CA THR A 166 4.10 -2.21 2.08
C THR A 166 5.40 -1.43 2.29
N THR A 167 5.92 -1.49 3.50
CA THR A 167 7.34 -1.26 3.75
C THR A 167 8.13 -2.53 3.46
N THR A 168 9.43 -2.39 3.25
CA THR A 168 10.32 -3.55 3.03
C THR A 168 11.12 -3.95 4.28
N HIS A 169 11.06 -3.16 5.37
CA HIS A 169 11.95 -3.27 6.53
C HIS A 169 11.26 -3.73 7.83
N LYS A 170 10.03 -4.24 7.79
CA LYS A 170 9.32 -4.81 8.96
C LYS A 170 9.40 -6.33 8.92
N THR A 171 8.27 -7.02 8.97
CA THR A 171 8.25 -8.50 8.91
C THR A 171 8.89 -9.07 7.63
N LEU A 172 8.96 -8.28 6.56
CA LEU A 172 9.64 -8.68 5.31
C LEU A 172 11.18 -8.68 5.44
N ARG A 173 11.74 -8.08 6.49
CA ARG A 173 13.18 -8.14 6.84
C ARG A 173 14.13 -7.56 5.79
N GLY A 174 13.68 -6.59 5.01
CA GLY A 174 14.48 -5.94 3.96
C GLY A 174 15.05 -4.58 4.36
N PRO A 175 15.58 -3.83 3.39
CA PRO A 175 16.06 -2.47 3.59
C PRO A 175 14.91 -1.51 3.87
N ARG A 176 15.20 -0.36 4.48
CA ARG A 176 14.20 0.71 4.59
C ARG A 176 13.78 1.19 3.23
N GLY A 177 12.48 1.11 2.99
CA GLY A 177 11.86 1.51 1.73
C GLY A 177 10.38 1.17 1.70
N GLY A 178 9.73 1.55 0.60
CA GLY A 178 8.35 1.23 0.29
C GLY A 178 8.22 0.42 -1.00
N LEU A 179 7.05 -0.15 -1.20
CA LEU A 179 6.69 -0.94 -2.37
C LEU A 179 5.21 -0.69 -2.66
N ILE A 180 4.86 -0.55 -3.93
CA ILE A 180 3.48 -0.49 -4.41
C ILE A 180 3.24 -1.69 -5.31
N LEU A 181 2.14 -2.39 -5.08
CA LEU A 181 1.69 -3.56 -5.84
C LEU A 181 0.27 -3.32 -6.36
N ALA A 182 -0.03 -3.82 -7.55
CA ALA A 182 -1.37 -3.81 -8.11
C ALA A 182 -1.56 -4.95 -9.13
N ALA A 183 -2.75 -5.07 -9.67
CA ALA A 183 -3.00 -5.90 -10.85
C ALA A 183 -2.35 -5.29 -12.10
N GLU A 184 -2.31 -6.04 -13.19
CA GLU A 184 -1.91 -5.52 -14.49
C GLU A 184 -3.04 -4.69 -15.10
N ASP A 185 -3.00 -3.38 -14.86
CA ASP A 185 -3.91 -2.36 -15.41
C ASP A 185 -3.06 -1.19 -15.89
N GLU A 186 -2.94 -1.03 -17.20
CA GLU A 186 -2.07 -0.01 -17.81
C GLU A 186 -2.42 1.40 -17.34
N ALA A 187 -3.70 1.73 -17.23
CA ALA A 187 -4.16 3.08 -16.87
C ALA A 187 -3.84 3.39 -15.40
N LEU A 188 -4.13 2.45 -14.51
CA LEU A 188 -3.82 2.57 -13.08
C LEU A 188 -2.31 2.60 -12.85
N ASN A 189 -1.58 1.66 -13.46
CA ASN A 189 -0.14 1.52 -13.29
C ASN A 189 0.62 2.77 -13.77
N LYS A 190 0.14 3.40 -14.86
CA LYS A 190 0.67 4.68 -15.35
C LYS A 190 0.47 5.81 -14.34
N LYS A 191 -0.71 5.90 -13.71
CA LYS A 191 -0.98 6.89 -12.66
C LYS A 191 -0.08 6.66 -11.44
N LEU A 192 0.07 5.42 -10.99
CA LEU A 192 0.94 5.07 -9.86
C LEU A 192 2.41 5.41 -10.15
N ASN A 193 2.90 5.08 -11.34
CA ASN A 193 4.26 5.44 -11.74
C ASN A 193 4.47 6.95 -11.76
N PHE A 194 3.52 7.71 -12.30
CA PHE A 194 3.59 9.17 -12.35
C PHE A 194 3.56 9.78 -10.96
N ALA A 195 2.71 9.27 -10.08
CA ALA A 195 2.61 9.74 -8.69
C ALA A 195 3.90 9.50 -7.89
N VAL A 196 4.61 8.40 -8.16
CA VAL A 196 5.93 8.16 -7.57
C VAL A 196 6.96 9.11 -8.17
N PHE A 197 7.08 9.16 -9.49
CA PHE A 197 8.00 10.04 -10.23
C PHE A 197 7.31 10.57 -11.50
N PRO A 198 7.25 11.87 -11.72
CA PRO A 198 7.97 12.95 -11.00
C PRO A 198 7.16 13.63 -9.88
N GLU A 199 5.94 13.15 -9.55
CA GLU A 199 5.02 13.94 -8.73
C GLU A 199 5.45 14.04 -7.25
N SER A 200 5.91 12.95 -6.64
CA SER A 200 6.28 12.92 -5.22
C SER A 200 7.76 12.69 -4.92
N GLN A 201 8.52 12.15 -5.86
CA GLN A 201 9.95 11.86 -5.70
C GLN A 201 10.75 12.32 -6.91
N GLY A 202 12.08 12.51 -6.69
CA GLY A 202 13.09 12.65 -7.73
C GLY A 202 13.76 11.32 -8.05
N GLY A 203 15.11 11.31 -8.18
CA GLY A 203 15.88 10.13 -8.50
C GLY A 203 15.70 9.00 -7.47
N PRO A 204 15.66 7.74 -7.92
CA PRO A 204 15.51 6.60 -7.03
C PRO A 204 16.79 6.30 -6.26
N LEU A 205 16.67 5.64 -5.11
CA LEU A 205 17.78 5.15 -4.30
C LEU A 205 18.20 3.77 -4.78
N MET A 206 19.07 3.68 -5.77
CA MET A 206 19.40 2.41 -6.44
C MET A 206 20.05 1.39 -5.51
N HIS A 207 20.85 1.82 -4.52
CA HIS A 207 21.41 0.92 -3.51
C HIS A 207 20.33 0.27 -2.63
N VAL A 208 19.24 0.99 -2.31
CA VAL A 208 18.09 0.43 -1.60
C VAL A 208 17.32 -0.53 -2.50
N ILE A 209 17.13 -0.19 -3.78
CA ILE A 209 16.44 -1.05 -4.74
C ILE A 209 17.21 -2.36 -4.95
N ALA A 210 18.55 -2.30 -5.03
CA ALA A 210 19.40 -3.49 -5.07
C ALA A 210 19.20 -4.37 -3.82
N ALA A 211 19.17 -3.77 -2.63
CA ALA A 211 18.91 -4.47 -1.38
C ALA A 211 17.47 -5.07 -1.34
N LYS A 212 16.46 -4.39 -1.92
CA LYS A 212 15.11 -4.95 -2.09
C LYS A 212 15.14 -6.20 -2.97
N ALA A 213 15.88 -6.17 -4.08
CA ALA A 213 16.02 -7.33 -4.97
C ALA A 213 16.63 -8.55 -4.27
N VAL A 214 17.59 -8.35 -3.37
CA VAL A 214 18.16 -9.41 -2.53
C VAL A 214 17.13 -9.90 -1.51
N CYS A 215 16.49 -8.98 -0.79
CA CYS A 215 15.47 -9.30 0.21
C CYS A 215 14.34 -10.17 -0.37
N PHE A 216 13.80 -9.80 -1.53
CA PHE A 216 12.71 -10.55 -2.15
C PHE A 216 13.15 -11.96 -2.58
N LYS A 217 14.39 -12.10 -3.07
CA LYS A 217 14.95 -13.42 -3.38
C LYS A 217 15.08 -14.29 -2.12
N GLU A 218 15.59 -13.73 -1.03
CA GLU A 218 15.71 -14.45 0.24
C GLU A 218 14.33 -14.84 0.80
N ALA A 219 13.33 -13.97 0.67
CA ALA A 219 11.96 -14.22 1.13
C ALA A 219 11.24 -15.32 0.32
N MET A 220 11.71 -15.66 -0.89
CA MET A 220 11.22 -16.77 -1.72
C MET A 220 11.97 -18.08 -1.48
N SER A 221 13.05 -18.08 -0.68
CA SER A 221 13.78 -19.31 -0.35
C SER A 221 13.10 -20.05 0.80
N ASP A 222 13.31 -21.39 0.83
CA ASP A 222 12.87 -22.29 1.91
C ASP A 222 13.53 -21.94 3.27
#